data_7c08731b9684b99d82d136241fa3d63e
#
_entry.id   7c08731b9684b99d82d136241fa3d63e
#
_cell.length_a   1.000
_cell.length_b   1.000
_cell.length_c   1.000
_cell.angle_alpha   90.00
_cell.angle_beta   90.00
_cell.angle_gamma   90.00
#
_symmetry.space_group_name_H-M   'P 1'
#
loop_
_entity.id
_entity.type
_entity.pdbx_description
1 polymer ?
#
loop_
_entity_poly.entity_id
_entity_poly.type
_entity_poly.pdbx_seq_one_letter_code
_entity_poly.pdbx_strand_id
1 'polypeptide(L)'
;KFQKSEIYTKNLDSLKKNINQKYRDKGFAFNRVKTKFQKMENGIPSVKISVVTASQRKIDGIVFKGYTRLPKQFVKNLNKQYLGKNYDDKNLVSMNQSLQNHQFVSLEKPPQTLFTKDSTQVFLFTQKRKTNTFDGMIGFGNNKTEKFTVNGTLNVVLKNMFNSFESIGVYWQRNP
;
A
#
# COMPACT_ATOMS: atom_id res chain seq x y z
N LYS A 1 18.02 -15.29 39.46
CA LYS A 1 16.67 -15.90 39.22
C LYS A 1 15.78 -15.02 38.35
N PHE A 2 15.83 -13.68 38.45
CA PHE A 2 14.99 -12.75 37.68
C PHE A 2 15.33 -12.70 36.17
N GLN A 3 16.60 -12.74 35.78
CA GLN A 3 16.99 -12.71 34.37
C GLN A 3 16.48 -13.90 33.52
N LYS A 4 16.45 -15.10 34.10
CA LYS A 4 15.91 -16.28 33.39
C LYS A 4 14.39 -16.17 33.15
N SER A 5 13.62 -15.61 34.08
CA SER A 5 12.16 -15.43 33.91
C SER A 5 11.81 -14.41 32.82
N GLU A 6 12.60 -13.32 32.67
CA GLU A 6 12.42 -12.32 31.61
C GLU A 6 12.73 -12.88 30.21
N ILE A 7 13.75 -13.71 30.07
CA ILE A 7 14.08 -14.36 28.79
C ILE A 7 12.97 -15.32 28.36
N TYR A 8 12.41 -16.10 29.28
CA TYR A 8 11.30 -17.00 28.99
C TYR A 8 10.02 -16.26 28.61
N THR A 9 9.69 -15.14 29.24
CA THR A 9 8.52 -14.31 28.92
C THR A 9 8.68 -13.64 27.56
N LYS A 10 9.85 -13.06 27.22
CA LYS A 10 10.13 -12.48 25.91
C LYS A 10 10.02 -13.53 24.78
N ASN A 11 10.54 -14.72 24.97
CA ASN A 11 10.45 -15.81 24.01
C ASN A 11 9.00 -16.27 23.84
N LEU A 12 8.22 -16.34 24.90
CA LEU A 12 6.80 -16.72 24.85
C LEU A 12 5.96 -15.68 24.13
N ASP A 13 6.20 -14.41 24.35
CA ASP A 13 5.51 -13.31 23.65
C ASP A 13 5.86 -13.25 22.17
N SER A 14 7.12 -13.47 21.82
CA SER A 14 7.55 -13.62 20.43
C SER A 14 6.87 -14.81 19.75
N LEU A 15 6.76 -15.94 20.44
CA LEU A 15 6.06 -17.12 19.94
C LEU A 15 4.57 -16.86 19.74
N LYS A 16 3.90 -16.22 20.70
CA LYS A 16 2.50 -15.78 20.56
C LYS A 16 2.29 -14.88 19.35
N LYS A 17 3.17 -13.88 19.18
CA LYS A 17 3.13 -12.96 18.05
C LYS A 17 3.27 -13.71 16.72
N ASN A 18 4.22 -14.62 16.62
CA ASN A 18 4.44 -15.42 15.41
C ASN A 18 3.26 -16.34 15.10
N ILE A 19 2.66 -16.95 16.12
CA ILE A 19 1.46 -17.77 15.96
C ILE A 19 0.28 -16.90 15.48
N ASN A 20 0.03 -15.77 16.13
CA ASN A 20 -1.00 -14.82 15.72
C ASN A 20 -0.84 -14.41 14.26
N GLN A 21 0.39 -14.06 13.85
CA GLN A 21 0.67 -13.65 12.48
C GLN A 21 0.38 -14.77 11.47
N LYS A 22 0.80 -16.01 11.76
CA LYS A 22 0.51 -17.17 10.90
C LYS A 22 -0.99 -17.42 10.71
N TYR A 23 -1.80 -17.18 11.73
CA TYR A 23 -3.26 -17.31 11.62
C TYR A 23 -3.88 -16.14 10.85
N ARG A 24 -3.40 -14.92 11.05
CA ARG A 24 -3.80 -13.74 10.25
C ARG A 24 -3.47 -13.93 8.78
N ASP A 25 -2.28 -14.44 8.46
CA ASP A 25 -1.86 -14.75 7.08
C ASP A 25 -2.76 -15.82 6.41
N LYS A 26 -3.50 -16.60 7.20
CA LYS A 26 -4.50 -17.57 6.72
C LYS A 26 -5.93 -17.01 6.65
N GLY A 27 -6.10 -15.72 6.90
CA GLY A 27 -7.41 -15.06 6.87
C GLY A 27 -8.19 -15.07 8.18
N PHE A 28 -7.61 -15.60 9.28
CA PHE A 28 -8.22 -15.52 10.60
C PHE A 28 -7.88 -14.18 11.26
N ALA A 29 -8.52 -13.09 10.81
CA ALA A 29 -8.29 -11.73 11.30
C ALA A 29 -8.50 -11.60 12.81
N PHE A 30 -9.45 -12.34 13.35
CA PHE A 30 -9.81 -12.36 14.77
C PHE A 30 -9.38 -13.69 15.40
N ASN A 31 -8.10 -13.81 15.71
CA ASN A 31 -7.59 -14.94 16.47
C ASN A 31 -7.04 -14.47 17.82
N ARG A 32 -7.06 -15.34 18.79
CA ARG A 32 -6.50 -15.10 20.12
C ARG A 32 -5.68 -16.29 20.58
N VAL A 33 -4.39 -16.04 20.83
CA VAL A 33 -3.50 -17.04 21.42
C VAL A 33 -3.58 -16.95 22.94
N LYS A 34 -4.05 -18.00 23.58
CA LYS A 34 -4.08 -18.14 25.03
C LYS A 34 -2.95 -19.05 25.49
N THR A 35 -2.32 -18.68 26.58
CA THR A 35 -1.29 -19.49 27.22
C THR A 35 -1.73 -19.83 28.65
N LYS A 36 -1.58 -21.08 29.05
CA LYS A 36 -1.84 -21.53 30.41
C LYS A 36 -0.61 -22.28 30.90
N PHE A 37 -0.07 -21.85 32.04
CA PHE A 37 1.00 -22.60 32.70
C PHE A 37 0.42 -23.87 33.26
N GLN A 38 1.06 -24.99 32.98
CA GLN A 38 0.75 -26.30 33.58
C GLN A 38 1.76 -26.58 34.68
N LYS A 39 1.34 -27.36 35.67
CA LYS A 39 2.20 -27.78 36.78
C LYS A 39 3.43 -28.53 36.27
N MET A 40 4.57 -28.35 36.93
CA MET A 40 5.83 -29.03 36.61
C MET A 40 5.63 -30.56 36.68
N GLU A 41 5.84 -31.25 35.59
CA GLU A 41 6.19 -32.66 35.59
C GLU A 41 7.72 -32.74 35.47
N ASN A 42 8.35 -33.42 36.39
CA ASN A 42 9.81 -33.62 36.46
C ASN A 42 10.64 -32.31 36.53
N GLY A 43 10.12 -31.26 37.20
CA GLY A 43 10.86 -30.00 37.41
C GLY A 43 10.93 -29.10 36.19
N ILE A 44 10.33 -29.42 35.06
CA ILE A 44 10.30 -28.62 33.85
C ILE A 44 8.96 -27.88 33.73
N PRO A 45 8.95 -26.53 33.70
CA PRO A 45 7.73 -25.77 33.50
C PRO A 45 7.17 -26.00 32.08
N SER A 46 5.93 -26.45 31.97
CA SER A 46 5.26 -26.57 30.69
C SER A 46 4.21 -25.48 30.50
N VAL A 47 4.04 -25.01 29.27
CA VAL A 47 3.06 -23.99 28.87
C VAL A 47 2.17 -24.56 27.80
N LYS A 48 0.88 -24.66 28.09
CA LYS A 48 -0.12 -25.04 27.08
C LYS A 48 -0.49 -23.79 26.28
N ILE A 49 -0.33 -23.88 24.96
CA ILE A 49 -0.73 -22.83 24.03
C ILE A 49 -2.01 -23.28 23.33
N SER A 50 -3.04 -22.47 23.37
CA SER A 50 -4.30 -22.71 22.65
C SER A 50 -4.64 -21.50 21.78
N VAL A 51 -5.11 -21.76 20.57
CA VAL A 51 -5.52 -20.72 19.63
C VAL A 51 -7.04 -20.79 19.48
N VAL A 52 -7.69 -19.68 19.76
CA VAL A 52 -9.12 -19.50 19.51
C VAL A 52 -9.24 -18.66 18.24
N THR A 53 -9.88 -19.20 17.21
CA THR A 53 -10.10 -18.54 15.93
C THR A 53 -11.58 -18.23 15.73
N ALA A 54 -11.87 -17.09 15.09
CA ALA A 54 -13.16 -16.84 14.48
C ALA A 54 -13.19 -17.38 13.03
N SER A 55 -14.26 -17.12 12.29
CA SER A 55 -14.34 -17.48 10.87
C SER A 55 -13.27 -16.76 10.04
N GLN A 56 -12.81 -17.40 8.97
CA GLN A 56 -11.95 -16.76 7.98
C GLN A 56 -12.68 -15.57 7.36
N ARG A 57 -11.95 -14.50 7.13
CA ARG A 57 -12.43 -13.29 6.46
C ARG A 57 -11.86 -13.20 5.05
N LYS A 58 -12.70 -12.80 4.10
CA LYS A 58 -12.32 -12.48 2.73
C LYS A 58 -12.50 -10.98 2.52
N ILE A 59 -11.82 -10.42 1.52
CA ILE A 59 -12.02 -9.03 1.11
C ILE A 59 -13.28 -8.99 0.24
N ASP A 60 -14.36 -8.42 0.79
CA ASP A 60 -15.67 -8.36 0.12
C ASP A 60 -15.86 -7.06 -0.67
N GLY A 61 -15.12 -6.01 -0.31
CA GLY A 61 -15.21 -4.73 -0.98
C GLY A 61 -13.92 -3.91 -0.87
N ILE A 62 -13.65 -3.12 -1.93
CA ILE A 62 -12.60 -2.11 -1.96
C ILE A 62 -13.27 -0.76 -2.22
N VAL A 63 -13.09 0.18 -1.29
CA VAL A 63 -13.72 1.49 -1.31
C VAL A 63 -12.66 2.56 -1.48
N PHE A 64 -12.74 3.34 -2.54
CA PHE A 64 -11.85 4.47 -2.78
C PHE A 64 -12.40 5.74 -2.12
N LYS A 65 -11.55 6.44 -1.37
CA LYS A 65 -11.82 7.73 -0.74
C LYS A 65 -10.80 8.76 -1.22
N GLY A 66 -11.19 10.03 -1.25
CA GLY A 66 -10.35 11.12 -1.75
C GLY A 66 -10.43 11.24 -3.27
N TYR A 67 -9.37 10.96 -4.00
CA TYR A 67 -9.38 10.97 -5.46
C TYR A 67 -10.08 9.73 -6.02
N THR A 68 -11.31 9.88 -6.47
CA THR A 68 -12.18 8.78 -6.95
C THR A 68 -12.30 8.70 -8.48
N ARG A 69 -11.76 9.67 -9.23
CA ARG A 69 -11.76 9.69 -10.71
C ARG A 69 -10.68 8.75 -11.26
N LEU A 70 -10.83 7.46 -10.97
CA LEU A 70 -9.90 6.41 -11.41
C LEU A 70 -10.43 5.74 -12.69
N PRO A 71 -9.55 5.36 -13.63
CA PRO A 71 -9.97 4.63 -14.81
C PRO A 71 -10.67 3.33 -14.43
N LYS A 72 -11.77 3.02 -15.11
CA LYS A 72 -12.57 1.80 -14.86
C LYS A 72 -11.72 0.52 -14.94
N GLN A 73 -10.79 0.48 -15.90
CA GLN A 73 -9.92 -0.68 -16.07
C GLN A 73 -8.96 -0.87 -14.89
N PHE A 74 -8.44 0.22 -14.31
CA PHE A 74 -7.60 0.18 -13.13
C PHE A 74 -8.38 -0.39 -11.94
N VAL A 75 -9.59 0.12 -11.67
CA VAL A 75 -10.45 -0.37 -10.59
C VAL A 75 -10.80 -1.85 -10.79
N LYS A 76 -11.14 -2.24 -12.03
CA LYS A 76 -11.45 -3.63 -12.38
C LYS A 76 -10.26 -4.57 -12.13
N ASN A 77 -9.06 -4.15 -12.49
CA ASN A 77 -7.85 -4.96 -12.29
C ASN A 77 -7.54 -5.11 -10.80
N LEU A 78 -7.65 -4.02 -10.03
CA LEU A 78 -7.44 -4.07 -8.58
C LEU A 78 -8.46 -4.99 -7.90
N ASN A 79 -9.73 -4.87 -8.26
CA ASN A 79 -10.78 -5.73 -7.75
C ASN A 79 -10.52 -7.20 -8.09
N LYS A 80 -10.17 -7.50 -9.34
CA LYS A 80 -9.83 -8.87 -9.78
C LYS A 80 -8.66 -9.45 -8.97
N GLN A 81 -7.71 -8.60 -8.59
CA GLN A 81 -6.52 -9.02 -7.86
C GLN A 81 -6.81 -9.36 -6.40
N TYR A 82 -7.74 -8.67 -5.74
CA TYR A 82 -7.90 -8.73 -4.29
C TYR A 82 -9.28 -9.17 -3.81
N LEU A 83 -10.38 -8.91 -4.52
CA LEU A 83 -11.72 -9.31 -4.08
C LEU A 83 -11.85 -10.83 -4.00
N GLY A 84 -12.50 -11.30 -2.96
CA GLY A 84 -12.73 -12.71 -2.69
C GLY A 84 -11.52 -13.47 -2.14
N LYS A 85 -10.33 -12.85 -2.11
CA LYS A 85 -9.15 -13.44 -1.46
C LYS A 85 -9.26 -13.35 0.05
N ASN A 86 -8.56 -14.23 0.75
CA ASN A 86 -8.47 -14.17 2.19
C ASN A 86 -7.91 -12.81 2.62
N TYR A 87 -8.53 -12.23 3.64
CA TYR A 87 -7.99 -11.07 4.30
C TYR A 87 -6.72 -11.47 5.05
N ASP A 88 -5.60 -10.89 4.65
CA ASP A 88 -4.33 -11.02 5.34
C ASP A 88 -3.52 -9.72 5.28
N ASP A 89 -2.58 -9.57 6.21
CA ASP A 89 -1.74 -8.37 6.28
C ASP A 89 -0.83 -8.23 5.05
N LYS A 90 -0.43 -9.33 4.41
CA LYS A 90 0.43 -9.31 3.22
C LYS A 90 -0.29 -8.72 2.02
N ASN A 91 -1.57 -9.09 1.83
CA ASN A 91 -2.40 -8.50 0.79
C ASN A 91 -2.58 -6.99 0.98
N LEU A 92 -2.76 -6.53 2.22
CA LEU A 92 -2.85 -5.09 2.50
C LEU A 92 -1.53 -4.36 2.23
N VAL A 93 -0.39 -4.95 2.64
CA VAL A 93 0.94 -4.39 2.37
C VAL A 93 1.21 -4.34 0.87
N SER A 94 0.91 -5.42 0.14
CA SER A 94 1.06 -5.49 -1.32
C SER A 94 0.19 -4.45 -2.03
N MET A 95 -1.06 -4.29 -1.61
CA MET A 95 -1.97 -3.27 -2.13
C MET A 95 -1.44 -1.85 -1.86
N ASN A 96 -0.94 -1.59 -0.65
CA ASN A 96 -0.32 -0.31 -0.30
C ASN A 96 0.90 -0.01 -1.17
N GLN A 97 1.82 -0.96 -1.32
CA GLN A 97 3.02 -0.80 -2.14
C GLN A 97 2.69 -0.59 -3.62
N SER A 98 1.75 -1.36 -4.17
CA SER A 98 1.31 -1.23 -5.55
C SER A 98 0.77 0.17 -5.85
N LEU A 99 -0.03 0.74 -4.94
CA LEU A 99 -0.58 2.08 -5.09
C LEU A 99 0.45 3.17 -4.79
N GLN A 100 1.35 2.96 -3.82
CA GLN A 100 2.43 3.92 -3.55
C GLN A 100 3.44 4.01 -4.70
N ASN A 101 3.67 2.94 -5.42
CA ASN A 101 4.56 2.92 -6.58
C ASN A 101 3.86 3.28 -7.90
N HIS A 102 2.54 3.50 -7.87
CA HIS A 102 1.79 3.83 -9.07
C HIS A 102 2.11 5.24 -9.58
N GLN A 103 2.23 5.40 -10.92
CA GLN A 103 2.70 6.65 -11.54
C GLN A 103 1.73 7.84 -11.35
N PHE A 104 0.42 7.59 -11.33
CA PHE A 104 -0.61 8.62 -11.39
C PHE A 104 -1.41 8.78 -10.08
N VAL A 105 -1.36 7.79 -9.22
CA VAL A 105 -2.08 7.77 -7.95
C VAL A 105 -1.18 7.29 -6.82
N SER A 106 -1.39 7.81 -5.63
CA SER A 106 -0.77 7.31 -4.41
C SER A 106 -1.80 7.24 -3.29
N LEU A 107 -1.43 6.66 -2.18
CA LEU A 107 -2.24 6.69 -0.97
C LEU A 107 -1.78 7.82 -0.06
N GLU A 108 -2.73 8.55 0.50
CA GLU A 108 -2.50 9.56 1.54
C GLU A 108 -2.09 8.90 2.86
N LYS A 109 -2.69 7.75 3.15
CA LYS A 109 -2.41 6.93 4.34
C LYS A 109 -2.57 5.45 4.02
N PRO A 110 -2.00 4.55 4.85
CA PRO A 110 -2.13 3.11 4.65
C PRO A 110 -3.59 2.66 4.55
N PRO A 111 -3.87 1.57 3.79
CA PRO A 111 -5.20 0.99 3.70
C PRO A 111 -5.81 0.72 5.07
N GLN A 112 -7.07 1.03 5.25
CA GLN A 112 -7.83 0.75 6.47
C GLN A 112 -8.89 -0.29 6.21
N THR A 113 -9.16 -1.14 7.18
CA THR A 113 -10.15 -2.20 7.03
C THR A 113 -11.30 -1.98 8.01
N LEU A 114 -12.52 -2.07 7.49
CA LEU A 114 -13.74 -2.11 8.27
C LEU A 114 -14.28 -3.55 8.25
N PHE A 115 -14.39 -4.13 9.43
CA PHE A 115 -15.05 -5.42 9.64
C PHE A 115 -16.46 -5.18 10.15
N THR A 116 -17.44 -5.65 9.40
CA THR A 116 -18.82 -5.79 9.87
C THR A 116 -19.09 -7.24 10.23
N LYS A 117 -20.30 -7.58 10.66
CA LYS A 117 -20.69 -8.96 10.98
C LYS A 117 -20.43 -9.89 9.79
N ASP A 118 -20.83 -9.47 8.59
CA ASP A 118 -20.88 -10.32 7.40
C ASP A 118 -19.97 -9.85 6.25
N SER A 119 -19.23 -8.77 6.42
CA SER A 119 -18.42 -8.16 5.35
C SER A 119 -17.10 -7.59 5.87
N THR A 120 -16.09 -7.61 5.00
CA THR A 120 -14.78 -6.99 5.21
C THR A 120 -14.50 -6.02 4.06
N GLN A 121 -14.46 -4.74 4.35
CA GLN A 121 -14.22 -3.69 3.36
C GLN A 121 -12.87 -3.04 3.59
N VAL A 122 -12.09 -2.89 2.53
CA VAL A 122 -10.79 -2.21 2.54
C VAL A 122 -10.97 -0.80 1.97
N PHE A 123 -10.64 0.20 2.75
CA PHE A 123 -10.68 1.61 2.37
C PHE A 123 -9.31 2.07 1.91
N LEU A 124 -9.24 2.59 0.69
CA LEU A 124 -8.05 3.16 0.07
C LEU A 124 -8.22 4.67 -0.04
N PHE A 125 -7.38 5.40 0.69
CA PHE A 125 -7.38 6.87 0.70
C PHE A 125 -6.46 7.38 -0.41
N THR A 126 -7.00 7.47 -1.61
CA THR A 126 -6.26 7.79 -2.82
C THR A 126 -6.12 9.30 -3.03
N GLN A 127 -4.97 9.70 -3.56
CA GLN A 127 -4.70 11.06 -4.02
C GLN A 127 -4.06 11.04 -5.41
N LYS A 128 -4.35 12.06 -6.21
CA LYS A 128 -3.73 12.25 -7.52
C LYS A 128 -2.28 12.68 -7.34
N ARG A 129 -1.35 12.01 -8.02
CA ARG A 129 0.05 12.47 -8.06
C ARG A 129 0.17 13.71 -8.94
N LYS A 130 0.86 14.71 -8.42
CA LYS A 130 1.27 15.90 -9.18
C LYS A 130 2.63 15.62 -9.82
N THR A 131 2.62 15.03 -11.00
CA THR A 131 3.83 14.61 -11.72
C THR A 131 4.01 15.31 -13.07
N ASN A 132 3.33 16.45 -13.27
CA ASN A 132 3.59 17.31 -14.42
C ASN A 132 4.98 17.89 -14.31
N THR A 133 5.71 17.89 -15.41
CA THR A 133 7.02 18.53 -15.51
C THR A 133 6.98 19.62 -16.54
N PHE A 134 7.69 20.69 -16.24
CA PHE A 134 7.94 21.80 -17.13
C PHE A 134 9.43 22.11 -17.03
N ASP A 135 10.13 22.00 -18.13
CA ASP A 135 11.56 22.25 -18.22
C ASP A 135 11.87 22.95 -19.53
N GLY A 136 12.76 23.94 -19.50
CA GLY A 136 13.11 24.64 -20.70
C GLY A 136 14.13 25.75 -20.48
N MET A 137 14.75 26.16 -21.59
CA MET A 137 15.68 27.25 -21.67
C MET A 137 15.32 28.10 -22.89
N ILE A 138 15.27 29.43 -22.72
CA ILE A 138 15.03 30.34 -23.79
C ILE A 138 16.24 31.32 -23.87
N GLY A 139 16.86 31.39 -25.02
CA GLY A 139 17.95 32.33 -25.33
C GLY A 139 17.48 33.38 -26.32
N PHE A 140 18.00 34.58 -26.17
CA PHE A 140 17.77 35.70 -27.06
C PHE A 140 19.11 36.17 -27.63
N GLY A 141 19.13 36.49 -28.91
CA GLY A 141 20.34 36.97 -29.57
C GLY A 141 20.03 37.66 -30.87
N ASN A 142 21.04 38.27 -31.44
CA ASN A 142 21.01 38.81 -32.80
C ASN A 142 21.83 37.88 -33.70
N ASN A 143 21.33 37.58 -34.87
CA ASN A 143 22.11 36.86 -35.87
C ASN A 143 23.04 37.81 -36.63
N LYS A 144 23.87 37.26 -37.52
CA LYS A 144 24.83 38.03 -38.33
C LYS A 144 24.20 39.15 -39.18
N THR A 145 22.89 39.15 -39.36
CA THR A 145 22.12 40.17 -40.10
C THR A 145 21.36 41.10 -39.15
N GLU A 146 21.77 41.18 -37.86
CA GLU A 146 21.19 42.02 -36.81
C GLU A 146 19.71 41.78 -36.51
N LYS A 147 19.16 40.66 -36.97
CA LYS A 147 17.79 40.29 -36.69
C LYS A 147 17.71 39.63 -35.34
N PHE A 148 16.75 40.06 -34.54
CA PHE A 148 16.41 39.43 -33.26
C PHE A 148 16.02 37.97 -33.46
N THR A 149 16.67 37.09 -32.74
CA THR A 149 16.38 35.64 -32.77
C THR A 149 16.09 35.13 -31.39
N VAL A 150 15.14 34.21 -31.32
CA VAL A 150 14.81 33.44 -30.12
C VAL A 150 15.18 31.99 -30.40
N ASN A 151 15.99 31.42 -29.53
CA ASN A 151 16.35 29.99 -29.57
C ASN A 151 16.10 29.34 -28.22
N GLY A 152 16.10 28.04 -28.18
CA GLY A 152 15.92 27.35 -26.93
C GLY A 152 15.22 25.99 -27.05
N THR A 153 14.91 25.44 -25.88
CA THR A 153 14.20 24.20 -25.74
C THR A 153 13.05 24.36 -24.73
N LEU A 154 11.96 23.68 -24.99
CA LEU A 154 10.84 23.58 -24.05
C LEU A 154 10.37 22.13 -24.03
N ASN A 155 10.28 21.56 -22.83
CA ASN A 155 9.76 20.22 -22.58
C ASN A 155 8.65 20.31 -21.54
N VAL A 156 7.45 19.94 -21.94
CA VAL A 156 6.27 19.93 -21.06
C VAL A 156 5.71 18.53 -21.04
N VAL A 157 5.60 17.91 -19.86
CA VAL A 157 4.93 16.63 -19.70
C VAL A 157 3.76 16.80 -18.74
N LEU A 158 2.58 16.57 -19.28
CA LEU A 158 1.32 16.61 -18.54
C LEU A 158 0.83 15.18 -18.29
N LYS A 159 0.55 14.85 -17.03
CA LYS A 159 0.14 13.50 -16.65
C LYS A 159 -1.26 13.49 -16.08
N ASN A 160 -2.05 12.52 -16.54
CA ASN A 160 -3.41 12.26 -16.05
C ASN A 160 -4.32 13.49 -16.10
N MET A 161 -4.28 14.24 -17.20
CA MET A 161 -5.12 15.42 -17.43
C MET A 161 -6.59 15.02 -17.55
N PHE A 162 -6.87 13.93 -18.27
CA PHE A 162 -8.21 13.42 -18.54
C PHE A 162 -8.65 12.31 -17.58
N ASN A 163 -7.87 12.03 -16.51
CA ASN A 163 -8.15 10.97 -15.54
C ASN A 163 -8.22 9.55 -16.14
N SER A 164 -7.50 9.31 -17.23
CA SER A 164 -7.37 8.00 -17.90
C SER A 164 -5.99 7.36 -17.76
N PHE A 165 -5.14 7.97 -16.92
CA PHE A 165 -3.74 7.56 -16.66
C PHE A 165 -2.86 7.73 -17.92
N GLU A 166 -3.14 8.78 -18.69
CA GLU A 166 -2.37 9.19 -19.86
C GLU A 166 -1.19 10.10 -19.48
N SER A 167 -0.20 10.16 -20.40
CA SER A 167 0.89 11.12 -20.37
C SER A 167 0.99 11.80 -21.72
N ILE A 168 0.95 13.13 -21.72
CA ILE A 168 1.04 13.95 -22.92
C ILE A 168 2.33 14.75 -22.81
N GLY A 169 3.24 14.57 -23.79
CA GLY A 169 4.48 15.32 -23.87
C GLY A 169 4.47 16.30 -25.05
N VAL A 170 4.92 17.51 -24.82
CA VAL A 170 5.19 18.51 -25.85
C VAL A 170 6.64 18.90 -25.75
N TYR A 171 7.36 18.72 -26.83
CA TYR A 171 8.76 19.13 -26.95
C TYR A 171 8.90 20.13 -28.07
N TRP A 172 9.53 21.25 -27.80
CA TRP A 172 9.89 22.27 -28.76
C TRP A 172 11.37 22.57 -28.66
N GLN A 173 12.04 22.68 -29.82
CA GLN A 173 13.44 23.09 -29.91
C GLN A 173 13.63 24.01 -31.11
N ARG A 174 14.37 25.10 -30.91
CA ARG A 174 14.87 25.96 -31.96
C ARG A 174 16.34 26.25 -31.74
N ASN A 175 17.16 25.86 -32.70
CA ASN A 175 18.56 26.13 -32.72
C ASN A 175 18.81 27.57 -33.25
N PRO A 176 19.98 28.21 -32.92
CA PRO A 176 20.37 29.52 -33.40
C PRO A 176 20.40 29.63 -34.91
#